data_945b44e428ff993957838090e9ee4b77
#
_entry.id   945b44e428ff993957838090e9ee4b77
#
_cell.length_a   1.000
_cell.length_b   1.000
_cell.length_c   1.000
_cell.angle_alpha   90.00
_cell.angle_beta   90.00
_cell.angle_gamma   90.00
#
_symmetry.space_group_name_H-M   'P 1'
#
loop_
_entity.id
_entity.type
_entity.pdbx_description
1 polymer ?
#
loop_
_entity_poly.entity_id
_entity_poly.type
_entity_poly.pdbx_seq_one_letter_code
_entity_poly.pdbx_strand_id
1 'polypeptide(L)'
;MAINPPRLSQLYPLDSLRSDTLGHLAGDATALRYGPGELLFRAGDLDEDLVYLLEGEVEGQYPDGRIKQIHCGSLQARYALGEAQPRRFTAQAGATGAEVARLDRRATEKLLAWDQLCRQRTAEADASDDQAWVFRLLASRAFQRLPTGNIERMFAAFEEIAAAAGTDVICEGDAPEFFYVIKQGSASVAKRLNGQTVVVAYLVRGDCFGEDALLARGLRNATVRMLEDSRLMRLSRLEFESVLKPPLVDWVSIEQAAAMSEAGASVVDVRLPSEFRQRALRDAVNLPLAQLREGAAERLKRNAPVLVYCSTGERSAAACFILARLGFEVKALQGGLTRVLKLRGSG
;
A
#
# COMPACT_ATOMS: atom_id res chain seq x y z
N MET A 1 20.88 4.90 -8.09
CA MET A 1 20.94 6.34 -8.45
C MET A 1 19.56 6.78 -8.89
N ALA A 2 19.14 8.00 -8.55
CA ALA A 2 17.86 8.53 -9.07
C ALA A 2 17.92 8.67 -10.59
N ILE A 3 16.84 8.31 -11.28
CA ILE A 3 16.75 8.37 -12.74
C ILE A 3 16.27 9.77 -13.14
N ASN A 4 16.86 10.33 -14.18
CA ASN A 4 16.40 11.61 -14.73
C ASN A 4 15.02 11.42 -15.42
N PRO A 5 13.95 12.14 -15.03
CA PRO A 5 12.62 12.01 -15.61
C PRO A 5 12.55 12.03 -17.15
N PRO A 6 13.29 12.89 -17.88
CA PRO A 6 13.34 12.88 -19.34
C PRO A 6 13.77 11.54 -19.95
N ARG A 7 14.51 10.68 -19.25
CA ARG A 7 14.86 9.34 -19.77
C ARG A 7 13.66 8.39 -19.74
N LEU A 8 12.77 8.53 -18.76
CA LEU A 8 11.56 7.74 -18.64
C LEU A 8 10.45 8.20 -19.59
N SER A 9 10.40 9.49 -19.96
CA SER A 9 9.39 10.03 -20.87
C SER A 9 9.45 9.50 -22.30
N GLN A 10 10.49 8.75 -22.66
CA GLN A 10 10.64 8.10 -23.97
C GLN A 10 10.17 6.64 -23.97
N LEU A 11 9.79 6.10 -22.83
CA LEU A 11 9.46 4.69 -22.60
C LEU A 11 7.93 4.51 -22.59
N TYR A 12 7.44 3.47 -23.26
CA TYR A 12 6.02 3.14 -23.27
C TYR A 12 5.64 2.24 -22.07
N PRO A 13 4.53 2.48 -21.38
CA PRO A 13 3.54 3.54 -21.56
C PRO A 13 3.83 4.83 -20.74
N LEU A 14 5.05 4.99 -20.20
CA LEU A 14 5.44 6.09 -19.34
C LEU A 14 5.47 7.43 -20.08
N ASP A 15 5.66 7.42 -21.41
CA ASP A 15 5.58 8.58 -22.30
C ASP A 15 4.19 9.26 -22.28
N SER A 16 3.19 8.56 -21.80
CA SER A 16 1.86 9.11 -21.63
C SER A 16 1.67 9.85 -20.29
N LEU A 17 2.58 9.73 -19.33
CA LEU A 17 2.45 10.36 -18.01
C LEU A 17 2.71 11.88 -18.07
N ARG A 18 2.04 12.63 -17.17
CA ARG A 18 2.35 14.04 -16.95
C ARG A 18 3.71 14.19 -16.27
N SER A 19 4.33 15.37 -16.47
CA SER A 19 5.70 15.63 -16.01
C SER A 19 5.89 15.45 -14.49
N ASP A 20 4.91 15.83 -13.69
CA ASP A 20 4.91 15.65 -12.23
C ASP A 20 4.80 14.18 -11.82
N THR A 21 3.87 13.43 -12.43
CA THR A 21 3.73 11.99 -12.24
C THR A 21 5.01 11.25 -12.62
N LEU A 22 5.60 11.63 -13.75
CA LEU A 22 6.86 11.06 -14.23
C LEU A 22 8.03 11.39 -13.29
N GLY A 23 8.06 12.60 -12.71
CA GLY A 23 9.05 13.02 -11.72
C GLY A 23 9.03 12.16 -10.46
N HIS A 24 7.84 11.85 -9.94
CA HIS A 24 7.67 10.94 -8.79
C HIS A 24 8.11 9.51 -9.13
N LEU A 25 7.66 8.98 -10.27
CA LEU A 25 8.07 7.65 -10.72
C LEU A 25 9.59 7.52 -10.88
N ALA A 26 10.26 8.57 -11.37
CA ALA A 26 11.72 8.63 -11.52
C ALA A 26 12.45 8.64 -10.17
N GLY A 27 11.85 9.21 -9.13
CA GLY A 27 12.37 9.20 -7.76
C GLY A 27 12.33 7.80 -7.11
N ASP A 28 11.29 7.01 -7.44
CA ASP A 28 11.10 5.66 -6.92
C ASP A 28 11.82 4.59 -7.77
N ALA A 29 12.24 4.94 -8.99
CA ALA A 29 12.91 4.04 -9.91
C ALA A 29 14.37 3.78 -9.50
N THR A 30 14.82 2.53 -9.66
CA THR A 30 16.21 2.13 -9.42
C THR A 30 16.95 1.97 -10.74
N ALA A 31 18.02 2.76 -10.94
CA ALA A 31 18.96 2.55 -12.05
C ALA A 31 20.02 1.53 -11.65
N LEU A 32 20.15 0.45 -12.45
CA LEU A 32 21.15 -0.59 -12.26
C LEU A 32 22.01 -0.73 -13.53
N ARG A 33 23.31 -0.92 -13.33
CA ARG A 33 24.28 -1.15 -14.38
C ARG A 33 24.76 -2.59 -14.36
N TYR A 34 24.81 -3.19 -15.51
CA TYR A 34 25.25 -4.57 -15.75
C TYR A 34 26.44 -4.56 -16.70
N GLY A 35 27.51 -5.27 -16.30
CA GLY A 35 28.64 -5.54 -17.18
C GLY A 35 28.29 -6.51 -18.31
N PRO A 36 29.15 -6.62 -19.34
CA PRO A 36 28.93 -7.55 -20.46
C PRO A 36 28.67 -8.99 -19.99
N GLY A 37 27.58 -9.59 -20.48
CA GLY A 37 27.18 -10.95 -20.13
C GLY A 37 26.51 -11.11 -18.75
N GLU A 38 26.41 -10.06 -17.94
CA GLU A 38 25.71 -10.14 -16.66
C GLU A 38 24.22 -10.35 -16.83
N LEU A 39 23.64 -11.17 -15.95
CA LEU A 39 22.24 -11.59 -15.98
C LEU A 39 21.32 -10.51 -15.41
N LEU A 40 20.28 -10.11 -16.16
CA LEU A 40 19.23 -9.21 -15.69
C LEU A 40 18.08 -9.98 -15.03
N PHE A 41 17.58 -11.04 -15.68
CA PHE A 41 16.54 -11.94 -15.19
C PHE A 41 16.53 -13.25 -16.00
N ARG A 42 15.86 -14.29 -15.50
CA ARG A 42 15.76 -15.61 -16.15
C ARG A 42 14.36 -15.89 -16.68
N ALA A 43 14.30 -16.71 -17.71
CA ALA A 43 13.03 -17.31 -18.14
C ALA A 43 12.41 -18.09 -16.97
N GLY A 44 11.11 -17.88 -16.75
CA GLY A 44 10.36 -18.48 -15.64
C GLY A 44 10.32 -17.63 -14.35
N ASP A 45 11.12 -16.57 -14.23
CA ASP A 45 11.07 -15.67 -13.07
C ASP A 45 9.68 -15.02 -12.94
N LEU A 46 9.24 -14.88 -11.69
CA LEU A 46 7.97 -14.26 -11.27
C LEU A 46 8.25 -12.99 -10.47
N ASP A 47 9.14 -12.14 -10.94
CA ASP A 47 9.38 -10.83 -10.32
C ASP A 47 8.28 -9.83 -10.73
N GLU A 48 8.03 -8.84 -9.87
CA GLU A 48 7.03 -7.78 -10.10
C GLU A 48 7.65 -6.50 -10.67
N ASP A 49 8.86 -6.57 -11.23
CA ASP A 49 9.56 -5.42 -11.80
C ASP A 49 9.23 -5.21 -13.29
N LEU A 50 9.03 -3.95 -13.66
CA LEU A 50 9.19 -3.49 -15.05
C LEU A 50 10.64 -3.09 -15.25
N VAL A 51 11.30 -3.71 -16.24
CA VAL A 51 12.70 -3.47 -16.55
C VAL A 51 12.82 -2.77 -17.91
N TYR A 52 13.33 -1.56 -17.94
CA TYR A 52 13.52 -0.77 -19.18
C TYR A 52 14.98 -0.56 -19.47
N LEU A 53 15.40 -0.76 -20.73
CA LEU A 53 16.76 -0.48 -21.17
C LEU A 53 16.97 1.04 -21.34
N LEU A 54 17.93 1.60 -20.59
CA LEU A 54 18.28 3.02 -20.62
C LEU A 54 19.53 3.31 -21.45
N GLU A 55 20.54 2.43 -21.40
CA GLU A 55 21.79 2.51 -22.17
C GLU A 55 22.33 1.14 -22.48
N GLY A 56 23.16 1.04 -23.54
CA GLY A 56 23.80 -0.20 -23.95
C GLY A 56 22.87 -1.14 -24.69
N GLU A 57 23.03 -2.44 -24.47
CA GLU A 57 22.30 -3.49 -25.17
C GLU A 57 21.99 -4.68 -24.29
N VAL A 58 20.90 -5.38 -24.62
CA VAL A 58 20.44 -6.59 -23.93
C VAL A 58 20.23 -7.70 -24.93
N GLU A 59 20.74 -8.90 -24.61
CA GLU A 59 20.51 -10.15 -25.35
C GLU A 59 19.44 -10.96 -24.61
N GLY A 60 18.35 -11.26 -25.30
CA GLY A 60 17.26 -12.11 -24.82
C GLY A 60 17.37 -13.53 -25.44
N GLN A 61 17.55 -14.56 -24.61
CA GLN A 61 17.61 -15.96 -25.01
C GLN A 61 16.29 -16.66 -24.66
N TYR A 62 15.57 -17.10 -25.69
CA TYR A 62 14.31 -17.82 -25.54
C TYR A 62 14.57 -19.34 -25.32
N PRO A 63 13.64 -20.06 -24.64
CA PRO A 63 13.77 -21.50 -24.42
C PRO A 63 13.85 -22.35 -25.71
N ASP A 64 13.36 -21.81 -26.83
CA ASP A 64 13.43 -22.46 -28.17
C ASP A 64 14.74 -22.21 -28.90
N GLY A 65 15.72 -21.57 -28.25
CA GLY A 65 17.05 -21.28 -28.80
C GLY A 65 17.13 -19.98 -29.60
N ARG A 66 16.06 -19.25 -29.80
CA ARG A 66 16.09 -17.94 -30.45
C ARG A 66 16.83 -16.93 -29.59
N ILE A 67 17.63 -16.10 -30.22
CA ILE A 67 18.34 -14.98 -29.60
C ILE A 67 17.80 -13.69 -30.20
N LYS A 68 17.51 -12.71 -29.35
CA LYS A 68 17.06 -11.38 -29.73
C LYS A 68 17.94 -10.32 -29.07
N GLN A 69 18.57 -9.49 -29.90
CA GLN A 69 19.33 -8.33 -29.41
C GLN A 69 18.43 -7.08 -29.38
N ILE A 70 18.49 -6.32 -28.29
CA ILE A 70 17.77 -5.08 -28.08
C ILE A 70 18.78 -4.00 -27.74
N HIS A 71 18.90 -3.00 -28.61
CA HIS A 71 19.81 -1.87 -28.43
C HIS A 71 19.04 -0.66 -27.89
N CYS A 72 19.66 0.10 -27.01
CA CYS A 72 19.13 1.40 -26.56
C CYS A 72 18.84 2.29 -27.78
N GLY A 73 17.71 3.01 -27.74
CA GLY A 73 17.23 3.85 -28.84
C GLY A 73 16.45 3.10 -29.94
N SER A 74 16.42 1.76 -29.93
CA SER A 74 15.55 0.99 -30.81
C SER A 74 14.08 1.11 -30.40
N LEU A 75 13.17 0.88 -31.36
CA LEU A 75 11.72 0.88 -31.06
C LEU A 75 11.37 -0.14 -29.96
N GLN A 76 12.09 -1.25 -29.91
CA GLN A 76 11.88 -2.33 -28.94
C GLN A 76 12.35 -1.94 -27.52
N ALA A 77 13.37 -1.12 -27.39
CA ALA A 77 13.87 -0.62 -26.11
C ALA A 77 12.90 0.37 -25.42
N ARG A 78 11.89 0.88 -26.15
CA ARG A 78 10.84 1.70 -25.57
C ARG A 78 9.89 0.92 -24.65
N TYR A 79 9.82 -0.40 -24.80
CA TYR A 79 8.96 -1.28 -24.03
C TYR A 79 9.72 -1.97 -22.90
N ALA A 80 9.01 -2.34 -21.83
CA ALA A 80 9.59 -3.10 -20.74
C ALA A 80 10.11 -4.46 -21.25
N LEU A 81 11.32 -4.82 -20.86
CA LEU A 81 11.96 -6.08 -21.20
C LEU A 81 11.23 -7.23 -20.49
N GLY A 82 10.78 -8.23 -21.26
CA GLY A 82 10.15 -9.42 -20.70
C GLY A 82 8.93 -9.13 -19.83
N GLU A 83 8.05 -8.22 -20.26
CA GLU A 83 6.88 -7.77 -19.52
C GLU A 83 5.94 -8.90 -19.07
N ALA A 84 5.82 -9.98 -19.88
CA ALA A 84 4.98 -11.14 -19.53
C ALA A 84 5.51 -11.88 -18.30
N GLN A 85 4.60 -12.33 -17.43
CA GLN A 85 4.90 -13.17 -16.28
C GLN A 85 4.26 -14.57 -16.44
N PRO A 86 4.98 -15.67 -16.20
CA PRO A 86 6.44 -15.74 -15.95
C PRO A 86 7.27 -15.15 -17.11
N ARG A 87 8.49 -14.68 -16.84
CA ARG A 87 9.41 -14.17 -17.87
C ARG A 87 9.57 -15.18 -19.00
N ARG A 88 9.39 -14.74 -20.26
CA ARG A 88 9.39 -15.65 -21.41
C ARG A 88 10.78 -15.96 -21.97
N PHE A 89 11.81 -15.23 -21.56
CA PHE A 89 13.19 -15.37 -21.99
C PHE A 89 14.15 -14.97 -20.88
N THR A 90 15.39 -15.45 -20.97
CA THR A 90 16.50 -15.00 -20.12
C THR A 90 17.11 -13.76 -20.75
N ALA A 91 17.32 -12.69 -19.98
CA ALA A 91 17.94 -11.45 -20.43
C ALA A 91 19.31 -11.27 -19.78
N GLN A 92 20.33 -10.99 -20.59
CA GLN A 92 21.68 -10.63 -20.15
C GLN A 92 22.16 -9.39 -20.87
N ALA A 93 23.08 -8.64 -20.25
CA ALA A 93 23.69 -7.48 -20.88
C ALA A 93 24.54 -7.91 -22.06
N GLY A 94 24.46 -7.18 -23.19
CA GLY A 94 25.25 -7.47 -24.39
C GLY A 94 26.70 -7.06 -24.21
N ALA A 95 27.45 -7.05 -25.34
CA ALA A 95 28.92 -6.83 -25.36
C ALA A 95 29.33 -5.47 -24.80
N THR A 96 28.45 -4.44 -24.87
CA THR A 96 28.72 -3.08 -24.35
C THR A 96 28.25 -2.89 -22.93
N GLY A 97 27.61 -3.92 -22.30
CA GLY A 97 26.91 -3.80 -21.03
C GLY A 97 25.53 -3.15 -21.18
N ALA A 98 24.83 -2.98 -20.09
CA ALA A 98 23.51 -2.38 -20.07
C ALA A 98 23.28 -1.53 -18.80
N GLU A 99 22.61 -0.38 -18.95
CA GLU A 99 21.99 0.32 -17.85
C GLU A 99 20.47 0.20 -17.97
N VAL A 100 19.80 -0.22 -16.90
CA VAL A 100 18.36 -0.43 -16.90
C VAL A 100 17.68 0.35 -15.77
N ALA A 101 16.43 0.76 -16.00
CA ALA A 101 15.52 1.20 -14.96
C ALA A 101 14.69 0.01 -14.47
N ARG A 102 14.64 -0.22 -13.16
CA ARG A 102 13.68 -1.10 -12.52
C ARG A 102 12.62 -0.28 -11.80
N LEU A 103 11.36 -0.59 -12.08
CA LEU A 103 10.18 0.05 -11.54
C LEU A 103 9.26 -1.02 -10.96
N ASP A 104 8.69 -0.79 -9.78
CA ASP A 104 7.63 -1.65 -9.27
C ASP A 104 6.42 -1.61 -10.21
N ARG A 105 6.03 -2.77 -10.73
CA ARG A 105 4.94 -2.92 -11.72
C ARG A 105 3.63 -2.39 -11.16
N ARG A 106 3.26 -2.82 -9.94
CA ARG A 106 1.97 -2.48 -9.34
C ARG A 106 1.87 -0.98 -9.07
N ALA A 107 2.92 -0.38 -8.54
CA ALA A 107 2.97 1.06 -8.33
C ALA A 107 2.87 1.83 -9.65
N THR A 108 3.59 1.39 -10.68
CA THR A 108 3.58 2.01 -12.01
C THR A 108 2.20 1.92 -12.66
N GLU A 109 1.55 0.75 -12.66
CA GLU A 109 0.20 0.57 -13.21
C GLU A 109 -0.84 1.45 -12.51
N LYS A 110 -0.73 1.60 -11.18
CA LYS A 110 -1.62 2.47 -10.41
C LYS A 110 -1.44 3.95 -10.76
N LEU A 111 -0.20 4.39 -10.95
CA LEU A 111 0.09 5.76 -11.37
C LEU A 111 -0.40 6.04 -12.79
N LEU A 112 -0.27 5.08 -13.71
CA LEU A 112 -0.81 5.17 -15.06
C LEU A 112 -2.34 5.31 -15.05
N ALA A 113 -3.04 4.46 -14.29
CA ALA A 113 -4.49 4.53 -14.15
C ALA A 113 -4.94 5.86 -13.56
N TRP A 114 -4.25 6.32 -12.52
CA TRP A 114 -4.50 7.62 -11.92
C TRP A 114 -4.31 8.79 -12.90
N ASP A 115 -3.19 8.81 -13.62
CA ASP A 115 -2.89 9.88 -14.60
C ASP A 115 -3.95 9.94 -15.70
N GLN A 116 -4.45 8.78 -16.17
CA GLN A 116 -5.56 8.70 -17.13
C GLN A 116 -6.86 9.29 -16.58
N LEU A 117 -7.21 8.97 -15.33
CA LEU A 117 -8.40 9.54 -14.67
C LEU A 117 -8.31 11.05 -14.50
N CYS A 118 -7.13 11.56 -14.14
CA CYS A 118 -6.89 12.99 -14.04
C CYS A 118 -7.09 13.69 -15.38
N ARG A 119 -6.65 13.12 -16.50
CA ARG A 119 -6.86 13.70 -17.83
C ARG A 119 -8.33 13.84 -18.22
N GLN A 120 -9.16 12.90 -17.81
CA GLN A 120 -10.60 12.95 -18.05
C GLN A 120 -11.29 14.07 -17.25
N ARG A 121 -10.75 14.39 -16.06
CA ARG A 121 -11.32 15.43 -15.17
C ARG A 121 -10.73 16.83 -15.37
N THR A 122 -9.49 16.95 -15.85
CA THR A 122 -8.76 18.24 -15.97
C THR A 122 -9.01 19.01 -17.27
N ALA A 123 -10.04 18.70 -18.01
CA ALA A 123 -10.54 19.68 -18.99
C ALA A 123 -11.01 21.00 -18.31
N GLU A 124 -11.06 21.07 -16.97
CA GLU A 124 -11.67 22.19 -16.22
C GLU A 124 -10.86 22.79 -15.05
N ALA A 125 -9.63 22.37 -14.71
CA ALA A 125 -8.90 22.97 -13.56
C ALA A 125 -7.37 22.91 -13.64
N ASP A 126 -6.70 24.00 -13.20
CA ASP A 126 -5.25 24.18 -13.03
C ASP A 126 -4.63 23.13 -12.08
N ALA A 127 -3.69 22.32 -12.58
CA ALA A 127 -3.36 21.01 -12.00
C ALA A 127 -1.92 20.81 -11.52
N SER A 128 -1.10 21.82 -11.21
CA SER A 128 0.33 21.60 -11.01
C SER A 128 0.84 21.27 -9.59
N ASP A 129 0.13 21.68 -8.53
CA ASP A 129 0.59 21.40 -7.13
C ASP A 129 -0.31 20.42 -6.36
N ASP A 130 -1.40 19.98 -6.94
CA ASP A 130 -2.50 19.33 -6.24
C ASP A 130 -2.37 17.80 -6.07
N GLN A 131 -1.31 17.16 -6.59
CA GLN A 131 -1.25 15.70 -6.69
C GLN A 131 -0.29 14.98 -5.73
N ALA A 132 0.56 15.69 -5.03
CA ALA A 132 1.54 15.08 -4.11
C ALA A 132 0.90 14.19 -3.02
N TRP A 133 -0.35 14.49 -2.62
CA TRP A 133 -1.11 13.69 -1.67
C TRP A 133 -1.46 12.30 -2.22
N VAL A 134 -1.74 12.18 -3.52
CA VAL A 134 -2.09 10.92 -4.17
C VAL A 134 -0.88 9.99 -4.20
N PHE A 135 0.29 10.50 -4.59
CA PHE A 135 1.52 9.71 -4.61
C PHE A 135 1.82 9.14 -3.22
N ARG A 136 1.73 9.97 -2.18
CA ARG A 136 1.95 9.52 -0.81
C ARG A 136 0.91 8.49 -0.35
N LEU A 137 -0.37 8.68 -0.71
CA LEU A 137 -1.43 7.73 -0.43
C LEU A 137 -1.15 6.37 -1.09
N LEU A 138 -0.87 6.37 -2.41
CA LEU A 138 -0.65 5.16 -3.20
C LEU A 138 0.68 4.47 -2.87
N ALA A 139 1.71 5.21 -2.44
CA ALA A 139 2.99 4.65 -1.99
C ALA A 139 2.87 3.87 -0.68
N SER A 140 1.81 4.07 0.12
CA SER A 140 1.63 3.31 1.35
C SER A 140 1.32 1.84 1.06
N ARG A 141 1.95 0.91 1.80
CA ARG A 141 1.78 -0.55 1.61
C ARG A 141 0.33 -1.02 1.65
N ALA A 142 -0.53 -0.34 2.41
CA ALA A 142 -1.95 -0.67 2.46
C ALA A 142 -2.63 -0.46 1.11
N PHE A 143 -2.35 0.67 0.45
CA PHE A 143 -2.93 1.02 -0.85
C PHE A 143 -2.22 0.32 -2.02
N GLN A 144 -0.97 -0.10 -1.86
CA GLN A 144 -0.28 -0.94 -2.86
C GLN A 144 -0.99 -2.26 -3.14
N ARG A 145 -1.76 -2.79 -2.19
CA ARG A 145 -2.53 -4.03 -2.35
C ARG A 145 -3.87 -3.86 -3.07
N LEU A 146 -4.31 -2.61 -3.31
CA LEU A 146 -5.59 -2.36 -3.99
C LEU A 146 -5.50 -2.73 -5.48
N PRO A 147 -6.47 -3.47 -6.03
CA PRO A 147 -6.62 -3.63 -7.46
C PRO A 147 -6.84 -2.28 -8.16
N THR A 148 -6.34 -2.13 -9.39
CA THR A 148 -6.43 -0.89 -10.17
C THR A 148 -7.87 -0.39 -10.30
N GLY A 149 -8.83 -1.27 -10.60
CA GLY A 149 -10.25 -0.90 -10.69
C GLY A 149 -10.87 -0.39 -9.37
N ASN A 150 -10.33 -0.82 -8.21
CA ASN A 150 -10.76 -0.27 -6.92
C ASN A 150 -10.20 1.13 -6.68
N ILE A 151 -8.99 1.41 -7.18
CA ILE A 151 -8.38 2.74 -7.13
C ILE A 151 -9.22 3.73 -7.96
N GLU A 152 -9.59 3.36 -9.18
CA GLU A 152 -10.44 4.18 -10.04
C GLU A 152 -11.78 4.50 -9.36
N ARG A 153 -12.47 3.49 -8.82
CA ARG A 153 -13.73 3.67 -8.09
C ARG A 153 -13.58 4.54 -6.85
N MET A 154 -12.50 4.37 -6.08
CA MET A 154 -12.19 5.19 -4.91
C MET A 154 -12.04 6.66 -5.29
N PHE A 155 -11.23 6.96 -6.31
CA PHE A 155 -11.04 8.34 -6.76
C PHE A 155 -12.29 8.95 -7.38
N ALA A 156 -13.12 8.14 -8.06
CA ALA A 156 -14.40 8.59 -8.59
C ALA A 156 -15.40 8.96 -7.49
N ALA A 157 -15.33 8.29 -6.34
CA ALA A 157 -16.24 8.46 -5.22
C ALA A 157 -15.76 9.49 -4.17
N PHE A 158 -14.52 9.96 -4.24
CA PHE A 158 -14.02 10.99 -3.34
C PHE A 158 -14.74 12.33 -3.54
N GLU A 159 -15.16 12.91 -2.41
CA GLU A 159 -15.67 14.29 -2.32
C GLU A 159 -14.62 15.19 -1.66
N GLU A 160 -14.35 16.34 -2.25
CA GLU A 160 -13.48 17.36 -1.65
C GLU A 160 -14.27 18.24 -0.69
N ILE A 161 -13.72 18.48 0.50
CA ILE A 161 -14.26 19.38 1.50
C ILE A 161 -13.16 20.33 2.03
N ALA A 162 -13.55 21.55 2.41
CA ALA A 162 -12.70 22.47 3.15
C ALA A 162 -12.93 22.32 4.65
N ALA A 163 -11.87 22.47 5.43
CA ALA A 163 -11.92 22.49 6.89
C ALA A 163 -11.00 23.60 7.41
N ALA A 164 -11.55 24.53 8.19
CA ALA A 164 -10.80 25.64 8.76
C ALA A 164 -9.84 25.18 9.87
N ALA A 165 -8.78 25.93 10.12
CA ALA A 165 -7.90 25.72 11.28
C ALA A 165 -8.70 25.63 12.57
N GLY A 166 -8.35 24.65 13.44
CA GLY A 166 -9.04 24.41 14.72
C GLY A 166 -10.31 23.56 14.62
N THR A 167 -10.78 23.19 13.41
CA THR A 167 -11.97 22.34 13.25
C THR A 167 -11.68 20.91 13.67
N ASP A 168 -12.53 20.33 14.51
CA ASP A 168 -12.55 18.89 14.81
C ASP A 168 -13.32 18.17 13.70
N VAL A 169 -12.60 17.53 12.77
CA VAL A 169 -13.18 16.76 11.65
C VAL A 169 -13.73 15.43 12.13
N ILE A 170 -13.11 14.86 13.15
CA ILE A 170 -13.54 13.66 13.87
C ILE A 170 -13.49 13.95 15.35
N CYS A 171 -14.54 13.60 16.09
CA CYS A 171 -14.55 13.62 17.55
C CYS A 171 -14.52 12.20 18.12
N GLU A 172 -13.72 11.99 19.17
CA GLU A 172 -13.67 10.72 19.90
C GLU A 172 -15.05 10.36 20.45
N GLY A 173 -15.51 9.13 20.19
CA GLY A 173 -16.82 8.63 20.61
C GLY A 173 -17.93 8.76 19.58
N ASP A 174 -17.74 9.50 18.49
CA ASP A 174 -18.73 9.62 17.41
C ASP A 174 -18.87 8.35 16.58
N ALA A 175 -20.00 8.21 15.88
CA ALA A 175 -20.19 7.18 14.88
C ALA A 175 -19.34 7.47 13.62
N PRO A 176 -18.71 6.45 13.00
CA PRO A 176 -17.90 6.66 11.82
C PRO A 176 -18.77 6.75 10.56
N GLU A 177 -18.76 7.89 9.89
CA GLU A 177 -19.48 8.13 8.63
C GLU A 177 -18.57 8.16 7.42
N PHE A 178 -17.35 8.72 7.57
CA PHE A 178 -16.43 8.94 6.47
C PHE A 178 -15.01 8.47 6.80
N PHE A 179 -14.28 8.10 5.74
CA PHE A 179 -12.84 7.99 5.66
C PHE A 179 -12.29 9.29 5.05
N TYR A 180 -11.13 9.74 5.50
CA TYR A 180 -10.54 11.00 5.06
C TYR A 180 -9.10 10.84 4.61
N VAL A 181 -8.70 11.66 3.63
CA VAL A 181 -7.30 11.84 3.21
C VAL A 181 -7.01 13.34 3.20
N ILE A 182 -5.86 13.76 3.74
CA ILE A 182 -5.42 15.16 3.72
C ILE A 182 -4.88 15.47 2.33
N LYS A 183 -5.63 16.26 1.55
CA LYS A 183 -5.20 16.78 0.26
C LYS A 183 -4.22 17.94 0.44
N GLN A 184 -4.52 18.86 1.36
CA GLN A 184 -3.72 20.00 1.74
C GLN A 184 -3.91 20.30 3.22
N GLY A 185 -2.83 20.71 3.92
CA GLY A 185 -2.85 21.05 5.33
C GLY A 185 -2.29 19.96 6.23
N SER A 186 -2.57 20.09 7.54
CA SER A 186 -2.08 19.20 8.58
C SER A 186 -3.08 19.09 9.73
N ALA A 187 -3.00 18.00 10.50
CA ALA A 187 -3.90 17.73 11.62
C ALA A 187 -3.15 17.13 12.81
N SER A 188 -3.70 17.33 14.02
CA SER A 188 -3.32 16.59 15.23
C SER A 188 -4.35 15.51 15.53
N VAL A 189 -3.89 14.37 16.03
CA VAL A 189 -4.71 13.29 16.55
C VAL A 189 -4.58 13.26 18.05
N ALA A 190 -5.68 13.43 18.76
CA ALA A 190 -5.69 13.44 20.23
C ALA A 190 -6.61 12.34 20.76
N LYS A 191 -6.23 11.74 21.89
CA LYS A 191 -7.02 10.75 22.63
C LYS A 191 -7.21 11.17 24.06
N ARG A 192 -8.32 10.73 24.66
CA ARG A 192 -8.55 10.87 26.08
C ARG A 192 -7.95 9.69 26.83
N LEU A 193 -6.86 9.94 27.55
CA LEU A 193 -6.16 8.95 28.37
C LEU A 193 -6.21 9.40 29.83
N ASN A 194 -6.78 8.56 30.72
CA ASN A 194 -6.88 8.85 32.17
C ASN A 194 -7.54 10.22 32.48
N GLY A 195 -8.53 10.62 31.68
CA GLY A 195 -9.22 11.90 31.86
C GLY A 195 -8.52 13.12 31.23
N GLN A 196 -7.32 12.96 30.70
CA GLN A 196 -6.57 14.03 30.02
C GLN A 196 -6.57 13.82 28.51
N THR A 197 -6.60 14.91 27.75
CA THR A 197 -6.46 14.88 26.29
C THR A 197 -4.97 14.93 25.97
N VAL A 198 -4.49 13.89 25.27
CA VAL A 198 -3.08 13.76 24.87
C VAL A 198 -3.00 13.69 23.35
N VAL A 199 -2.15 14.50 22.72
CA VAL A 199 -1.83 14.40 21.30
C VAL A 199 -0.94 13.19 21.09
N VAL A 200 -1.39 12.24 20.26
CA VAL A 200 -0.71 10.96 19.99
C VAL A 200 -0.10 10.89 18.60
N ALA A 201 -0.49 11.76 17.67
CA ALA A 201 0.09 11.82 16.34
C ALA A 201 -0.16 13.15 15.65
N TYR A 202 0.64 13.43 14.63
CA TYR A 202 0.43 14.50 13.66
C TYR A 202 0.27 13.88 12.27
N LEU A 203 -0.65 14.42 11.50
CA LEU A 203 -0.95 14.00 10.14
C LEU A 203 -0.67 15.15 9.19
N VAL A 204 -0.16 14.83 8.02
CA VAL A 204 0.21 15.80 6.98
C VAL A 204 -0.38 15.38 5.62
N ARG A 205 -0.19 16.22 4.61
CA ARG A 205 -0.62 15.94 3.23
C ARG A 205 -0.35 14.47 2.82
N GLY A 206 -1.36 13.80 2.28
CA GLY A 206 -1.31 12.40 1.84
C GLY A 206 -1.53 11.36 2.96
N ASP A 207 -1.58 11.79 4.23
CA ASP A 207 -2.00 10.88 5.30
C ASP A 207 -3.52 10.71 5.28
N CYS A 208 -3.96 9.52 5.68
CA CYS A 208 -5.37 9.20 5.82
C CYS A 208 -5.74 8.95 7.29
N PHE A 209 -7.02 9.12 7.61
CA PHE A 209 -7.54 8.93 8.95
C PHE A 209 -9.04 8.55 8.96
N GLY A 210 -9.49 8.01 10.08
CA GLY A 210 -10.88 7.59 10.27
C GLY A 210 -11.18 6.15 9.83
N GLU A 211 -10.22 5.45 9.25
CA GLU A 211 -10.34 4.06 8.81
C GLU A 211 -10.52 3.07 9.96
N ASP A 212 -9.91 3.33 11.12
CA ASP A 212 -9.89 2.41 12.26
C ASP A 212 -11.31 2.06 12.70
N ALA A 213 -12.15 3.06 12.88
CA ALA A 213 -13.54 2.89 13.31
C ALA A 213 -14.43 2.24 12.24
N LEU A 214 -14.18 2.55 10.96
CA LEU A 214 -14.90 1.94 9.83
C LEU A 214 -14.54 0.46 9.67
N LEU A 215 -13.25 0.11 9.79
CA LEU A 215 -12.78 -1.27 9.69
C LEU A 215 -13.23 -2.10 10.89
N ALA A 216 -13.14 -1.55 12.11
CA ALA A 216 -13.49 -2.23 13.35
C ALA A 216 -14.99 -2.22 13.67
N ARG A 217 -15.82 -1.52 12.88
CA ARG A 217 -17.25 -1.28 13.17
C ARG A 217 -17.50 -0.75 14.58
N GLY A 218 -16.62 0.15 15.01
CA GLY A 218 -16.65 0.77 16.33
C GLY A 218 -16.91 2.27 16.25
N LEU A 219 -16.88 2.94 17.40
CA LEU A 219 -16.91 4.39 17.50
C LEU A 219 -15.51 4.97 17.21
N ARG A 220 -15.44 6.26 16.90
CA ARG A 220 -14.19 7.00 16.72
C ARG A 220 -13.31 6.86 17.97
N ASN A 221 -12.07 6.47 17.80
CA ASN A 221 -11.13 6.20 18.90
C ASN A 221 -10.19 7.38 19.22
N ALA A 222 -10.36 8.49 18.52
CA ALA A 222 -9.57 9.71 18.69
C ALA A 222 -10.30 10.91 18.09
N THR A 223 -9.93 12.10 18.52
CA THR A 223 -10.32 13.38 17.91
C THR A 223 -9.22 13.79 16.92
N VAL A 224 -9.63 14.21 15.71
CA VAL A 224 -8.73 14.73 14.68
C VAL A 224 -9.06 16.20 14.44
N ARG A 225 -8.12 17.09 14.79
CA ARG A 225 -8.25 18.55 14.69
C ARG A 225 -7.30 19.09 13.63
N MET A 226 -7.83 19.91 12.72
CA MET A 226 -7.02 20.60 11.73
C MET A 226 -6.14 21.66 12.40
N LEU A 227 -4.85 21.73 12.02
CA LEU A 227 -3.89 22.71 12.56
C LEU A 227 -3.82 23.98 11.71
N GLU A 228 -4.27 23.90 10.47
CA GLU A 228 -4.31 24.99 9.49
C GLU A 228 -5.53 24.83 8.56
N ASP A 229 -5.85 25.86 7.78
CA ASP A 229 -6.88 25.77 6.76
C ASP A 229 -6.54 24.66 5.77
N SER A 230 -7.42 23.71 5.61
CA SER A 230 -7.12 22.43 4.98
C SER A 230 -8.15 22.05 3.92
N ARG A 231 -7.73 21.24 2.96
CA ARG A 231 -8.61 20.53 2.03
C ARG A 231 -8.48 19.03 2.27
N LEU A 232 -9.61 18.38 2.39
CA LEU A 232 -9.70 16.95 2.65
C LEU A 232 -10.47 16.27 1.52
N MET A 233 -10.04 15.07 1.16
CA MET A 233 -10.84 14.14 0.36
C MET A 233 -11.54 13.20 1.33
N ARG A 234 -12.87 13.05 1.22
CA ARG A 234 -13.64 12.12 2.04
C ARG A 234 -14.32 11.05 1.20
N LEU A 235 -14.47 9.88 1.77
CA LEU A 235 -15.16 8.75 1.18
C LEU A 235 -16.23 8.27 2.16
N SER A 236 -17.45 8.08 1.70
CA SER A 236 -18.53 7.61 2.57
C SER A 236 -18.24 6.21 3.11
N ARG A 237 -18.85 5.86 4.26
CA ARG A 237 -18.74 4.52 4.86
C ARG A 237 -19.11 3.42 3.87
N LEU A 238 -20.18 3.57 3.10
CA LEU A 238 -20.65 2.58 2.14
C LEU A 238 -19.61 2.32 1.05
N GLU A 239 -19.03 3.38 0.50
CA GLU A 239 -18.01 3.29 -0.53
C GLU A 239 -16.70 2.74 0.03
N PHE A 240 -16.29 3.16 1.23
CA PHE A 240 -15.14 2.58 1.92
C PHE A 240 -15.31 1.07 2.14
N GLU A 241 -16.46 0.62 2.64
CA GLU A 241 -16.75 -0.80 2.87
C GLU A 241 -16.79 -1.61 1.56
N SER A 242 -17.24 -1.02 0.46
CA SER A 242 -17.35 -1.72 -0.84
C SER A 242 -16.04 -1.74 -1.63
N VAL A 243 -15.27 -0.65 -1.59
CA VAL A 243 -14.11 -0.44 -2.46
C VAL A 243 -12.79 -0.73 -1.76
N LEU A 244 -12.63 -0.32 -0.49
CA LEU A 244 -11.37 -0.39 0.22
C LEU A 244 -11.29 -1.58 1.18
N LYS A 245 -12.33 -1.83 1.97
CA LYS A 245 -12.28 -2.85 3.02
C LYS A 245 -11.93 -4.25 2.54
N PRO A 246 -12.52 -4.80 1.46
CA PRO A 246 -12.22 -6.17 1.04
C PRO A 246 -10.75 -6.39 0.64
N PRO A 247 -10.11 -5.56 -0.21
CA PRO A 247 -8.74 -5.78 -0.63
C PRO A 247 -7.69 -5.29 0.38
N LEU A 248 -8.07 -4.49 1.39
CA LEU A 248 -7.13 -4.00 2.40
C LEU A 248 -6.79 -5.04 3.47
N VAL A 249 -7.58 -6.11 3.58
CA VAL A 249 -7.39 -7.14 4.60
C VAL A 249 -7.05 -8.48 3.95
N ASP A 250 -5.87 -8.98 4.22
CA ASP A 250 -5.43 -10.31 3.78
C ASP A 250 -5.92 -11.36 4.79
N TRP A 251 -7.00 -12.05 4.45
CA TRP A 251 -7.63 -13.05 5.30
C TRP A 251 -7.02 -14.43 5.10
N VAL A 252 -6.79 -15.12 6.21
CA VAL A 252 -6.32 -16.53 6.22
C VAL A 252 -7.31 -17.43 6.93
N SER A 253 -7.38 -18.68 6.47
CA SER A 253 -8.13 -19.74 7.12
C SER A 253 -7.45 -20.17 8.44
N ILE A 254 -8.11 -21.00 9.24
CA ILE A 254 -7.54 -21.56 10.48
C ILE A 254 -6.32 -22.41 10.17
N GLU A 255 -6.38 -23.21 9.11
CA GLU A 255 -5.31 -24.10 8.67
C GLU A 255 -4.08 -23.28 8.21
N GLN A 256 -4.31 -22.25 7.42
CA GLN A 256 -3.25 -21.32 6.99
C GLN A 256 -2.64 -20.57 8.19
N ALA A 257 -3.47 -20.14 9.14
CA ALA A 257 -3.02 -19.48 10.35
C ALA A 257 -2.15 -20.39 11.24
N ALA A 258 -2.52 -21.67 11.34
CA ALA A 258 -1.71 -22.67 12.06
C ALA A 258 -0.35 -22.88 11.39
N ALA A 259 -0.33 -23.06 10.07
CA ALA A 259 0.90 -23.19 9.29
C ALA A 259 1.81 -21.96 9.42
N MET A 260 1.23 -20.75 9.39
CA MET A 260 2.00 -19.51 9.63
C MET A 260 2.63 -19.47 11.02
N SER A 261 1.86 -19.86 12.04
CA SER A 261 2.36 -19.90 13.43
C SER A 261 3.52 -20.90 13.57
N GLU A 262 3.40 -22.09 12.98
CA GLU A 262 4.46 -23.11 12.94
C GLU A 262 5.70 -22.64 12.18
N ALA A 263 5.52 -21.85 11.15
CA ALA A 263 6.61 -21.23 10.38
C ALA A 263 7.25 -20.00 11.07
N GLY A 264 6.83 -19.67 12.29
CA GLY A 264 7.43 -18.62 13.12
C GLY A 264 6.82 -17.22 12.93
N ALA A 265 5.62 -17.11 12.39
CA ALA A 265 4.88 -15.85 12.36
C ALA A 265 4.59 -15.34 13.77
N SER A 266 4.63 -14.02 13.97
CA SER A 266 4.22 -13.38 15.22
C SER A 266 2.69 -13.42 15.33
N VAL A 267 2.15 -14.16 16.30
CA VAL A 267 0.70 -14.25 16.56
C VAL A 267 0.28 -13.14 17.51
N VAL A 268 -0.60 -12.26 17.09
CA VAL A 268 -0.99 -11.05 17.83
C VAL A 268 -2.49 -11.03 18.11
N ASP A 269 -2.83 -10.95 19.39
CA ASP A 269 -4.19 -10.71 19.86
C ASP A 269 -4.43 -9.21 20.03
N VAL A 270 -5.33 -8.65 19.23
CA VAL A 270 -5.64 -7.20 19.25
C VAL A 270 -6.85 -6.87 20.13
N ARG A 271 -7.29 -7.81 20.97
CA ARG A 271 -8.37 -7.61 21.94
C ARG A 271 -7.85 -6.92 23.20
N LEU A 272 -8.79 -6.53 24.07
CA LEU A 272 -8.43 -5.96 25.37
C LEU A 272 -7.66 -6.97 26.24
N PRO A 273 -6.80 -6.52 27.15
CA PRO A 273 -6.06 -7.41 28.06
C PRO A 273 -6.96 -8.32 28.90
N SER A 274 -8.15 -7.86 29.26
CA SER A 274 -9.16 -8.65 29.98
C SER A 274 -9.67 -9.84 29.14
N GLU A 275 -9.93 -9.64 27.85
CA GLU A 275 -10.34 -10.70 26.93
C GLU A 275 -9.20 -11.71 26.67
N PHE A 276 -7.96 -11.21 26.55
CA PHE A 276 -6.76 -12.04 26.37
C PHE A 276 -6.53 -12.97 27.57
N ARG A 277 -6.63 -12.44 28.79
CA ARG A 277 -6.47 -13.25 30.02
C ARG A 277 -7.51 -14.35 30.17
N GLN A 278 -8.72 -14.15 29.64
CA GLN A 278 -9.76 -15.18 29.69
C GLN A 278 -9.43 -16.35 28.75
N ARG A 279 -8.99 -16.06 27.55
CA ARG A 279 -8.63 -17.07 26.56
C ARG A 279 -7.83 -16.43 25.42
N ALA A 280 -6.72 -17.07 25.03
CA ALA A 280 -5.90 -16.67 23.91
C ALA A 280 -5.48 -17.86 23.05
N LEU A 281 -5.01 -17.61 21.84
CA LEU A 281 -4.30 -18.63 21.05
C LEU A 281 -2.92 -18.86 21.67
N ARG A 282 -2.39 -20.06 21.47
CA ARG A 282 -1.06 -20.43 21.95
C ARG A 282 0.00 -19.48 21.39
N ASP A 283 0.96 -19.12 22.21
CA ASP A 283 2.10 -18.25 21.87
C ASP A 283 1.71 -16.84 21.35
N ALA A 284 0.45 -16.42 21.54
CA ALA A 284 -0.01 -15.09 21.13
C ALA A 284 0.49 -14.00 22.09
N VAL A 285 0.89 -12.88 21.49
CA VAL A 285 1.21 -11.64 22.20
C VAL A 285 -0.01 -10.73 22.21
N ASN A 286 -0.40 -10.21 23.38
CA ASN A 286 -1.47 -9.24 23.45
C ASN A 286 -0.95 -7.84 23.13
N LEU A 287 -1.44 -7.28 22.02
CA LEU A 287 -1.17 -5.92 21.62
C LEU A 287 -2.51 -5.28 21.17
N PRO A 288 -3.25 -4.68 22.11
CA PRO A 288 -4.56 -4.11 21.84
C PRO A 288 -4.56 -3.13 20.67
N LEU A 289 -5.63 -3.11 19.87
CA LEU A 289 -5.76 -2.26 18.67
C LEU A 289 -5.37 -0.79 18.94
N ALA A 290 -5.75 -0.25 20.09
CA ALA A 290 -5.44 1.13 20.48
C ALA A 290 -3.94 1.40 20.68
N GLN A 291 -3.15 0.35 20.96
CA GLN A 291 -1.70 0.44 21.24
C GLN A 291 -0.83 0.02 20.04
N LEU A 292 -1.43 -0.43 18.93
CA LEU A 292 -0.68 -0.96 17.79
C LEU A 292 0.28 0.06 17.19
N ARG A 293 -0.12 1.31 17.07
CA ARG A 293 0.71 2.35 16.43
C ARG A 293 2.00 2.62 17.21
N GLU A 294 1.94 2.54 18.52
CA GLU A 294 3.05 2.82 19.43
C GLU A 294 3.85 1.54 19.74
N GLY A 295 3.16 0.43 19.98
CA GLY A 295 3.79 -0.80 20.49
C GLY A 295 4.27 -1.77 19.41
N ALA A 296 3.86 -1.64 18.16
CA ALA A 296 4.20 -2.62 17.12
C ALA A 296 5.70 -2.66 16.81
N ALA A 297 6.35 -1.49 16.73
CA ALA A 297 7.78 -1.41 16.41
C ALA A 297 8.68 -2.06 17.48
N GLU A 298 8.26 -2.04 18.74
CA GLU A 298 9.01 -2.58 19.88
C GLU A 298 8.78 -4.07 20.10
N ARG A 299 7.56 -4.56 19.76
CA ARG A 299 7.12 -5.92 20.13
C ARG A 299 7.06 -6.89 18.96
N LEU A 300 7.10 -6.41 17.73
CA LEU A 300 6.97 -7.24 16.52
C LEU A 300 8.26 -7.24 15.71
N LYS A 301 8.63 -8.42 15.22
CA LYS A 301 9.79 -8.58 14.35
C LYS A 301 9.45 -8.14 12.92
N ARG A 302 10.18 -7.17 12.36
CA ARG A 302 9.94 -6.65 10.99
C ARG A 302 10.17 -7.71 9.90
N ASN A 303 11.00 -8.70 10.17
CA ASN A 303 11.40 -9.74 9.21
C ASN A 303 10.54 -11.01 9.31
N ALA A 304 9.49 -11.01 10.14
CA ALA A 304 8.59 -12.15 10.29
C ALA A 304 7.16 -11.71 9.93
N PRO A 305 6.38 -12.57 9.26
CA PRO A 305 4.96 -12.33 9.02
C PRO A 305 4.21 -12.16 10.35
N VAL A 306 3.17 -11.34 10.34
CA VAL A 306 2.32 -11.10 11.51
C VAL A 306 0.93 -11.67 11.24
N LEU A 307 0.47 -12.56 12.12
CA LEU A 307 -0.90 -13.08 12.14
C LEU A 307 -1.68 -12.35 13.22
N VAL A 308 -2.68 -11.56 12.85
CA VAL A 308 -3.53 -10.86 13.82
C VAL A 308 -4.88 -11.54 13.98
N TYR A 309 -5.41 -11.57 15.19
CA TYR A 309 -6.75 -12.04 15.46
C TYR A 309 -7.47 -11.22 16.53
N CYS A 310 -8.80 -11.27 16.50
CA CYS A 310 -9.68 -10.78 17.56
C CYS A 310 -10.83 -11.78 17.78
N SER A 311 -11.92 -11.37 18.41
CA SER A 311 -13.06 -12.28 18.63
C SER A 311 -13.74 -12.68 17.32
N THR A 312 -14.05 -11.74 16.42
CA THR A 312 -14.90 -11.96 15.22
C THR A 312 -14.21 -11.66 13.89
N GLY A 313 -13.06 -10.97 13.90
CA GLY A 313 -12.34 -10.51 12.70
C GLY A 313 -12.35 -8.99 12.51
N GLU A 314 -13.32 -8.25 13.05
CA GLU A 314 -13.46 -6.81 12.78
C GLU A 314 -12.26 -5.97 13.28
N ARG A 315 -11.86 -6.15 14.55
CA ARG A 315 -10.66 -5.47 15.08
C ARG A 315 -9.37 -5.90 14.40
N SER A 316 -9.29 -7.16 13.94
CA SER A 316 -8.14 -7.65 13.18
C SER A 316 -8.07 -7.04 11.78
N ALA A 317 -9.20 -6.69 11.15
CA ALA A 317 -9.21 -5.95 9.89
C ALA A 317 -8.55 -4.57 10.04
N ALA A 318 -8.92 -3.82 11.09
CA ALA A 318 -8.28 -2.55 11.41
C ALA A 318 -6.77 -2.72 11.73
N ALA A 319 -6.43 -3.77 12.49
CA ALA A 319 -5.04 -4.08 12.82
C ALA A 319 -4.20 -4.38 11.57
N CYS A 320 -4.74 -5.12 10.59
CA CYS A 320 -4.07 -5.35 9.30
C CYS A 320 -3.74 -4.03 8.61
N PHE A 321 -4.69 -3.13 8.53
CA PHE A 321 -4.46 -1.84 7.88
C PHE A 321 -3.38 -1.01 8.59
N ILE A 322 -3.45 -0.90 9.93
CA ILE A 322 -2.45 -0.17 10.73
C ILE A 322 -1.06 -0.75 10.55
N LEU A 323 -0.91 -2.08 10.71
CA LEU A 323 0.39 -2.76 10.62
C LEU A 323 0.96 -2.73 9.21
N ALA A 324 0.13 -2.87 8.18
CA ALA A 324 0.56 -2.73 6.79
C ALA A 324 1.13 -1.33 6.51
N ARG A 325 0.50 -0.27 7.03
CA ARG A 325 1.04 1.10 6.93
C ARG A 325 2.37 1.28 7.66
N LEU A 326 2.56 0.57 8.78
CA LEU A 326 3.83 0.55 9.51
C LEU A 326 4.91 -0.34 8.87
N GLY A 327 4.59 -0.97 7.73
CA GLY A 327 5.54 -1.74 6.94
C GLY A 327 5.64 -3.22 7.29
N PHE A 328 4.71 -3.78 8.07
CA PHE A 328 4.66 -5.20 8.38
C PHE A 328 3.94 -6.00 7.28
N GLU A 329 4.39 -7.23 7.05
CA GLU A 329 3.60 -8.23 6.35
C GLU A 329 2.59 -8.81 7.32
N VAL A 330 1.29 -8.55 7.10
CA VAL A 330 0.24 -8.89 8.07
C VAL A 330 -0.94 -9.58 7.41
N LYS A 331 -1.46 -10.62 8.09
CA LYS A 331 -2.66 -11.36 7.70
C LYS A 331 -3.61 -11.48 8.89
N ALA A 332 -4.92 -11.52 8.62
CA ALA A 332 -5.96 -11.64 9.64
C ALA A 332 -6.62 -13.01 9.65
N LEU A 333 -6.82 -13.57 10.83
CA LEU A 333 -7.57 -14.81 11.01
C LEU A 333 -9.05 -14.58 10.70
N GLN A 334 -9.56 -15.24 9.66
CA GLN A 334 -10.96 -15.14 9.24
C GLN A 334 -11.91 -15.64 10.32
N GLY A 335 -12.86 -14.80 10.73
CA GLY A 335 -13.86 -15.14 11.78
C GLY A 335 -13.30 -15.12 13.20
N GLY A 336 -12.00 -14.81 13.37
CA GLY A 336 -11.36 -14.63 14.66
C GLY A 336 -11.43 -15.85 15.58
N LEU A 337 -11.22 -15.61 16.88
CA LEU A 337 -11.21 -16.65 17.90
C LEU A 337 -12.53 -17.42 18.00
N THR A 338 -13.66 -16.77 17.75
CA THR A 338 -14.99 -17.41 17.80
C THR A 338 -15.11 -18.56 16.81
N ARG A 339 -14.53 -18.43 15.60
CA ARG A 339 -14.53 -19.50 14.59
C ARG A 339 -13.64 -20.67 15.01
N VAL A 340 -12.48 -20.39 15.60
CA VAL A 340 -11.58 -21.45 16.13
C VAL A 340 -12.27 -22.26 17.21
N LEU A 341 -13.01 -21.59 18.11
CA LEU A 341 -13.69 -22.25 19.22
C LEU A 341 -14.86 -23.12 18.75
N LYS A 342 -15.64 -22.67 17.75
CA LYS A 342 -16.74 -23.45 17.18
C LYS A 342 -16.24 -24.77 16.58
N LEU A 343 -15.12 -24.75 15.87
CA LEU A 343 -14.53 -25.96 15.28
C LEU A 343 -13.99 -26.94 16.31
N ARG A 344 -13.44 -26.45 17.44
CA ARG A 344 -12.95 -27.31 18.55
C ARG A 344 -14.06 -27.86 19.44
N GLY A 345 -15.24 -27.26 19.44
CA GLY A 345 -16.41 -27.73 20.22
C GLY A 345 -17.34 -28.67 19.45
N SER A 346 -17.07 -28.92 18.15
CA SER A 346 -17.85 -29.79 17.26
C SER A 346 -17.15 -31.13 16.98
N GLY A 347 -16.03 -31.44 17.69
CA GLY A 347 -15.25 -32.67 17.58
C GLY A 347 -15.31 -33.52 18.83
#